data_03247a1d2ed87d96945a8a0cd0801b76
#
_entry.id   03247a1d2ed87d96945a8a0cd0801b76
#
_cell.length_a   1.000
_cell.length_b   1.000
_cell.length_c   1.000
_cell.angle_alpha   90.00
_cell.angle_beta   90.00
_cell.angle_gamma   90.00
#
_symmetry.space_group_name_H-M   'P 1'
#
loop_
_entity.id
_entity.type
_entity.pdbx_description
1 polymer ?
#
loop_
_entity_poly.entity_id
_entity_poly.type
_entity_poly.pdbx_seq_one_letter_code
_entity_poly.pdbx_strand_id
1 'polypeptide(L)'
;RTAKVKVAEPSQTLADDLARVEAVRDALGPHGRVRVDANGAWGVDEALAAIRQLARFDLEYVEQPCATVEELADLRVRLARVGVQVRIAADESIRRAEDPGRVVALAAADVAVLKVQPLGGVRRCLHLAEQLGLPVVVSSAIETSVGIAAGVALAAALPQLPFACGLNTLALLSTDVADDPLVVRDGQLDVRRVAPGGVGWQASDEVDRWWQQRRRTVEAGAGQVAGR
;
A
#
# COMPACT_ATOMS: atom_id res chain seq x y z
N ARG A 1 0.75 -8.41 -15.89
CA ARG A 1 1.85 -7.92 -15.03
C ARG A 1 1.57 -6.49 -14.63
N THR A 2 1.88 -6.12 -13.38
CA THR A 2 1.68 -4.78 -12.84
C THR A 2 2.95 -4.35 -12.09
N ALA A 3 3.39 -3.11 -12.28
CA ALA A 3 4.47 -2.51 -11.51
C ALA A 3 4.01 -1.18 -10.90
N LYS A 4 4.45 -0.90 -9.66
CA LYS A 4 4.31 0.39 -9.00
C LYS A 4 5.68 1.04 -8.89
N VAL A 5 5.80 2.26 -9.40
CA VAL A 5 7.04 3.04 -9.47
C VAL A 5 6.96 4.16 -8.43
N LYS A 6 7.96 4.29 -7.59
CA LYS A 6 8.11 5.43 -6.69
C LYS A 6 8.53 6.66 -7.49
N VAL A 7 7.87 7.76 -7.21
CA VAL A 7 8.13 9.08 -7.82
C VAL A 7 8.23 10.14 -6.71
N ALA A 8 8.70 11.32 -7.05
CA ALA A 8 8.89 12.42 -6.09
C ALA A 8 9.87 12.08 -4.95
N GLU A 9 10.84 11.22 -5.21
CA GLU A 9 11.85 10.86 -4.22
C GLU A 9 12.77 12.06 -3.95
N PRO A 10 13.25 12.23 -2.69
CA PRO A 10 14.19 13.28 -2.36
C PRO A 10 15.42 13.27 -3.29
N SER A 11 15.88 14.42 -3.70
CA SER A 11 17.03 14.61 -4.60
C SER A 11 16.82 14.13 -6.06
N GLN A 12 15.60 13.77 -6.44
CA GLN A 12 15.26 13.42 -7.82
C GLN A 12 14.37 14.50 -8.45
N THR A 13 14.47 14.61 -9.77
CA THR A 13 13.67 15.55 -10.55
C THR A 13 12.50 14.85 -11.25
N LEU A 14 11.53 15.61 -11.73
CA LEU A 14 10.47 15.05 -12.57
C LEU A 14 11.02 14.38 -13.82
N ALA A 15 12.13 14.83 -14.38
CA ALA A 15 12.77 14.18 -15.51
C ALA A 15 13.28 12.77 -15.16
N ASP A 16 13.83 12.59 -13.97
CA ASP A 16 14.26 11.27 -13.47
C ASP A 16 13.05 10.34 -13.29
N ASP A 17 11.95 10.85 -12.75
CA ASP A 17 10.70 10.10 -12.58
C ASP A 17 10.13 9.67 -13.94
N LEU A 18 10.08 10.58 -14.91
CA LEU A 18 9.60 10.28 -16.26
C LEU A 18 10.46 9.20 -16.91
N ALA A 19 11.79 9.31 -16.85
CA ALA A 19 12.71 8.32 -17.43
C ALA A 19 12.53 6.93 -16.77
N ARG A 20 12.33 6.90 -15.44
CA ARG A 20 12.09 5.65 -14.70
C ARG A 20 10.75 5.01 -15.08
N VAL A 21 9.69 5.79 -15.17
CA VAL A 21 8.37 5.29 -15.56
C VAL A 21 8.37 4.82 -17.01
N GLU A 22 9.06 5.51 -17.91
CA GLU A 22 9.24 5.12 -19.30
C GLU A 22 9.93 3.76 -19.41
N ALA A 23 11.05 3.58 -18.72
CA ALA A 23 11.78 2.31 -18.71
C ALA A 23 10.93 1.13 -18.20
N VAL A 24 10.09 1.38 -17.17
CA VAL A 24 9.16 0.36 -16.65
C VAL A 24 8.05 0.07 -17.67
N ARG A 25 7.49 1.09 -18.33
CA ARG A 25 6.47 0.93 -19.37
C ARG A 25 7.02 0.10 -20.53
N ASP A 26 8.23 0.40 -20.99
CA ASP A 26 8.88 -0.33 -22.08
C ASP A 26 9.13 -1.80 -21.71
N ALA A 27 9.61 -2.07 -20.50
CA ALA A 27 9.85 -3.43 -20.01
C ALA A 27 8.56 -4.26 -19.84
N LEU A 28 7.45 -3.62 -19.46
CA LEU A 28 6.14 -4.28 -19.29
C LEU A 28 5.39 -4.46 -20.61
N GLY A 29 5.71 -3.64 -21.62
CA GLY A 29 4.99 -3.59 -22.88
C GLY A 29 3.57 -2.98 -22.75
N PRO A 30 2.82 -2.92 -23.86
CA PRO A 30 1.55 -2.19 -23.92
C PRO A 30 0.42 -2.81 -23.05
N HIS A 31 0.51 -4.08 -22.72
CA HIS A 31 -0.51 -4.77 -21.91
C HIS A 31 -0.19 -4.77 -20.40
N GLY A 32 1.00 -4.31 -20.00
CA GLY A 32 1.36 -4.18 -18.59
C GLY A 32 0.64 -3.01 -17.94
N ARG A 33 0.43 -3.10 -16.61
CA ARG A 33 -0.15 -2.02 -15.80
C ARG A 33 0.95 -1.28 -15.07
N VAL A 34 0.96 0.05 -15.19
CA VAL A 34 1.91 0.92 -14.49
C VAL A 34 1.15 1.77 -13.51
N ARG A 35 1.67 1.89 -12.31
CA ARG A 35 1.20 2.77 -11.22
C ARG A 35 2.37 3.61 -10.75
N VAL A 36 2.08 4.79 -10.28
CA VAL A 36 3.07 5.62 -9.60
C VAL A 36 2.60 5.94 -8.18
N ASP A 37 3.56 6.16 -7.27
CA ASP A 37 3.29 6.46 -5.88
C ASP A 37 4.22 7.59 -5.43
N ALA A 38 3.63 8.72 -5.07
CA ALA A 38 4.35 9.92 -4.64
C ALA A 38 4.40 10.07 -3.12
N ASN A 39 3.75 9.20 -2.35
CA ASN A 39 3.70 9.22 -0.87
C ASN A 39 3.37 10.61 -0.27
N GLY A 40 2.56 11.40 -0.96
CA GLY A 40 2.13 12.72 -0.52
C GLY A 40 3.15 13.84 -0.69
N ALA A 41 4.17 13.64 -1.53
CA ALA A 41 5.29 14.56 -1.62
C ALA A 41 4.99 15.84 -2.42
N TRP A 42 4.03 15.81 -3.34
CA TRP A 42 3.73 16.97 -4.17
C TRP A 42 2.69 17.91 -3.56
N GLY A 43 2.86 19.21 -3.77
CA GLY A 43 1.76 20.16 -3.70
C GLY A 43 0.83 20.02 -4.91
N VAL A 44 -0.38 20.62 -4.85
CA VAL A 44 -1.40 20.46 -5.89
C VAL A 44 -0.94 20.89 -7.29
N ASP A 45 -0.25 22.04 -7.40
CA ASP A 45 0.24 22.55 -8.67
C ASP A 45 1.36 21.65 -9.25
N GLU A 46 2.24 21.17 -8.41
CA GLU A 46 3.32 20.25 -8.78
C GLU A 46 2.74 18.89 -9.22
N ALA A 47 1.80 18.34 -8.45
CA ALA A 47 1.08 17.11 -8.79
C ALA A 47 0.38 17.23 -10.14
N LEU A 48 -0.30 18.34 -10.40
CA LEU A 48 -0.97 18.60 -11.67
C LEU A 48 0.02 18.62 -12.84
N ALA A 49 1.16 19.31 -12.69
CA ALA A 49 2.21 19.39 -13.70
C ALA A 49 2.86 18.03 -13.96
N ALA A 50 3.16 17.26 -12.91
CA ALA A 50 3.76 15.93 -13.00
C ALA A 50 2.80 14.92 -13.65
N ILE A 51 1.56 14.84 -13.18
CA ILE A 51 0.58 13.87 -13.67
C ILE A 51 0.22 14.13 -15.15
N ARG A 52 0.16 15.37 -15.58
CA ARG A 52 -0.04 15.70 -17.01
C ARG A 52 1.05 15.09 -17.91
N GLN A 53 2.28 15.04 -17.45
CA GLN A 53 3.38 14.42 -18.20
C GLN A 53 3.41 12.90 -18.05
N LEU A 54 3.11 12.39 -16.85
CA LEU A 54 3.08 10.96 -16.56
C LEU A 54 1.89 10.23 -17.22
N ALA A 55 0.79 10.94 -17.50
CA ALA A 55 -0.42 10.36 -18.10
C ALA A 55 -0.16 9.70 -19.47
N ARG A 56 0.87 10.14 -20.21
CA ARG A 56 1.28 9.53 -21.50
C ARG A 56 1.69 8.05 -21.39
N PHE A 57 2.01 7.59 -20.18
CA PHE A 57 2.41 6.22 -19.92
C PHE A 57 1.23 5.29 -19.57
N ASP A 58 -0.01 5.70 -19.80
CA ASP A 58 -1.23 4.91 -19.52
C ASP A 58 -1.23 4.35 -18.09
N LEU A 59 -1.22 5.23 -17.11
CA LEU A 59 -1.20 4.85 -15.70
C LEU A 59 -2.54 4.25 -15.26
N GLU A 60 -2.48 3.14 -14.53
CA GLU A 60 -3.65 2.55 -13.90
C GLU A 60 -4.20 3.44 -12.79
N TYR A 61 -3.32 4.06 -12.00
CA TYR A 61 -3.61 5.12 -11.04
C TYR A 61 -2.33 5.84 -10.56
N VAL A 62 -2.52 7.00 -9.93
CA VAL A 62 -1.50 7.70 -9.14
C VAL A 62 -1.86 7.56 -7.65
N GLU A 63 -0.97 6.95 -6.85
CA GLU A 63 -1.16 6.75 -5.42
C GLU A 63 -0.64 7.96 -4.66
N GLN A 64 -1.47 8.48 -3.76
CA GLN A 64 -1.20 9.56 -2.81
C GLN A 64 -0.32 10.68 -3.39
N PRO A 65 -0.77 11.40 -4.44
CA PRO A 65 0.04 12.48 -5.01
C PRO A 65 0.30 13.63 -4.04
N CYS A 66 -0.69 14.00 -3.22
CA CYS A 66 -0.61 15.11 -2.27
C CYS A 66 -0.77 14.61 -0.82
N ALA A 67 -0.37 15.42 0.15
CA ALA A 67 -0.32 15.04 1.56
C ALA A 67 -1.71 14.94 2.21
N THR A 68 -2.63 15.86 1.87
CA THR A 68 -3.94 15.98 2.54
C THR A 68 -5.10 15.53 1.65
N VAL A 69 -6.22 15.18 2.28
CA VAL A 69 -7.46 14.79 1.58
C VAL A 69 -8.01 15.96 0.77
N GLU A 70 -7.90 17.17 1.28
CA GLU A 70 -8.34 18.40 0.62
C GLU A 70 -7.55 18.67 -0.65
N GLU A 71 -6.23 18.49 -0.60
CA GLU A 71 -5.36 18.65 -1.76
C GLU A 71 -5.65 17.59 -2.83
N LEU A 72 -5.92 16.33 -2.42
CA LEU A 72 -6.35 15.29 -3.36
C LEU A 72 -7.67 15.65 -4.06
N ALA A 73 -8.64 16.18 -3.31
CA ALA A 73 -9.92 16.61 -3.86
C ALA A 73 -9.74 17.77 -4.86
N ASP A 74 -8.96 18.80 -4.52
CA ASP A 74 -8.65 19.93 -5.41
C ASP A 74 -7.90 19.44 -6.66
N LEU A 75 -6.90 18.57 -6.49
CA LEU A 75 -6.16 18.00 -7.62
C LEU A 75 -7.09 17.26 -8.60
N ARG A 76 -8.03 16.45 -8.11
CA ARG A 76 -8.99 15.75 -8.97
C ARG A 76 -9.85 16.69 -9.79
N VAL A 77 -10.34 17.77 -9.17
CA VAL A 77 -11.10 18.82 -9.87
C VAL A 77 -10.25 19.47 -10.96
N ARG A 78 -8.99 19.79 -10.68
CA ARG A 78 -8.08 20.42 -11.65
C ARG A 78 -7.69 19.48 -12.78
N LEU A 79 -7.43 18.21 -12.51
CA LEU A 79 -7.16 17.20 -13.54
C LEU A 79 -8.35 17.07 -14.50
N ALA A 80 -9.57 17.00 -13.96
CA ALA A 80 -10.79 16.95 -14.78
C ALA A 80 -10.94 18.19 -15.67
N ARG A 81 -10.67 19.39 -15.14
CA ARG A 81 -10.74 20.65 -15.91
C ARG A 81 -9.77 20.71 -17.08
N VAL A 82 -8.61 20.06 -16.96
CA VAL A 82 -7.61 20.02 -18.04
C VAL A 82 -7.71 18.75 -18.90
N GLY A 83 -8.76 17.95 -18.70
CA GLY A 83 -9.04 16.76 -19.51
C GLY A 83 -8.10 15.57 -19.26
N VAL A 84 -7.39 15.56 -18.13
CA VAL A 84 -6.51 14.43 -17.75
C VAL A 84 -7.32 13.41 -16.96
N GLN A 85 -7.48 12.22 -17.54
CA GLN A 85 -8.25 11.13 -16.92
C GLN A 85 -7.31 10.07 -16.35
N VAL A 86 -6.85 10.30 -15.13
CA VAL A 86 -6.05 9.35 -14.35
C VAL A 86 -6.71 9.17 -12.99
N ARG A 87 -6.85 7.92 -12.53
CA ARG A 87 -7.40 7.64 -11.20
C ARG A 87 -6.43 8.08 -10.11
N ILE A 88 -6.98 8.57 -9.00
CA ILE A 88 -6.22 8.86 -7.78
C ILE A 88 -6.52 7.75 -6.77
N ALA A 89 -5.46 7.17 -6.18
CA ALA A 89 -5.56 6.20 -5.11
C ALA A 89 -5.09 6.83 -3.79
N ALA A 90 -5.87 6.62 -2.71
CA ALA A 90 -5.54 7.10 -1.38
C ALA A 90 -4.92 5.97 -0.53
N ASP A 91 -3.73 6.18 0.03
CA ASP A 91 -3.03 5.34 1.01
C ASP A 91 -2.94 6.03 2.36
N GLU A 92 -2.06 7.04 2.47
CA GLU A 92 -1.84 7.78 3.72
C GLU A 92 -3.12 8.46 4.22
N SER A 93 -3.91 8.97 3.32
CA SER A 93 -5.21 9.59 3.61
C SER A 93 -6.26 8.62 4.15
N ILE A 94 -5.99 7.33 4.15
CA ILE A 94 -6.81 6.29 4.78
C ILE A 94 -6.13 5.77 6.04
N ARG A 95 -4.90 5.27 5.94
CA ARG A 95 -4.26 4.55 7.04
C ARG A 95 -3.72 5.44 8.17
N ARG A 96 -3.53 6.72 7.92
CA ARG A 96 -3.09 7.72 8.93
C ARG A 96 -4.19 8.69 9.35
N ALA A 97 -5.35 8.63 8.71
CA ALA A 97 -6.44 9.54 9.00
C ALA A 97 -7.19 9.16 10.29
N GLU A 98 -7.61 10.15 11.05
CA GLU A 98 -8.57 9.97 12.13
C GLU A 98 -9.95 9.55 11.60
N ASP A 99 -10.35 10.11 10.45
CA ASP A 99 -11.58 9.79 9.73
C ASP A 99 -11.29 9.43 8.26
N PRO A 100 -11.08 8.15 7.94
CA PRO A 100 -10.90 7.68 6.57
C PRO A 100 -12.09 7.97 5.64
N GLY A 101 -13.29 8.15 6.18
CA GLY A 101 -14.51 8.45 5.42
C GLY A 101 -14.46 9.80 4.71
N ARG A 102 -13.61 10.72 5.15
CA ARG A 102 -13.40 12.01 4.47
C ARG A 102 -12.93 11.88 3.03
N VAL A 103 -12.22 10.81 2.70
CA VAL A 103 -11.78 10.54 1.32
C VAL A 103 -12.99 10.43 0.38
N VAL A 104 -14.06 9.79 0.84
CA VAL A 104 -15.32 9.66 0.07
C VAL A 104 -16.13 10.95 0.15
N ALA A 105 -16.27 11.53 1.35
CA ALA A 105 -17.05 12.74 1.56
C ALA A 105 -16.59 13.92 0.69
N LEU A 106 -15.27 14.03 0.45
CA LEU A 106 -14.67 15.06 -0.40
C LEU A 106 -14.44 14.60 -1.84
N ALA A 107 -14.86 13.39 -2.20
CA ALA A 107 -14.56 12.77 -3.49
C ALA A 107 -13.06 12.83 -3.86
N ALA A 108 -12.19 12.60 -2.87
CA ALA A 108 -10.75 12.83 -2.97
C ALA A 108 -9.99 11.72 -3.70
N ALA A 109 -10.57 10.52 -3.85
CA ALA A 109 -9.92 9.39 -4.53
C ALA A 109 -10.94 8.52 -5.28
N ASP A 110 -10.41 7.72 -6.21
CA ASP A 110 -11.14 6.72 -6.99
C ASP A 110 -10.85 5.29 -6.53
N VAL A 111 -9.77 5.10 -5.78
CA VAL A 111 -9.27 3.81 -5.32
C VAL A 111 -8.81 3.92 -3.87
N ALA A 112 -9.14 2.93 -3.05
CA ALA A 112 -8.67 2.81 -1.67
C ALA A 112 -7.52 1.81 -1.57
N VAL A 113 -6.37 2.23 -1.04
CA VAL A 113 -5.25 1.35 -0.72
C VAL A 113 -5.39 0.90 0.74
N LEU A 114 -5.57 -0.41 0.96
CA LEU A 114 -5.72 -0.97 2.29
C LEU A 114 -4.52 -1.82 2.67
N LYS A 115 -3.96 -1.54 3.86
CA LYS A 115 -2.83 -2.25 4.48
C LYS A 115 -3.27 -2.79 5.84
N VAL A 116 -3.21 -4.10 6.01
CA VAL A 116 -3.83 -4.79 7.15
C VAL A 116 -3.27 -4.35 8.49
N GLN A 117 -1.94 -4.23 8.61
CA GLN A 117 -1.28 -3.96 9.88
C GLN A 117 -1.58 -2.55 10.39
N PRO A 118 -1.33 -1.47 9.62
CA PRO A 118 -1.60 -0.12 10.10
C PRO A 118 -3.10 0.15 10.31
N LEU A 119 -3.97 -0.59 9.63
CA LEU A 119 -5.42 -0.46 9.78
C LEU A 119 -6.01 -1.33 10.91
N GLY A 120 -5.19 -2.17 11.56
CA GLY A 120 -5.59 -2.91 12.76
C GLY A 120 -6.29 -4.26 12.50
N GLY A 121 -6.04 -4.88 11.35
CA GLY A 121 -6.45 -6.25 11.07
C GLY A 121 -7.42 -6.42 9.90
N VAL A 122 -7.55 -7.68 9.44
CA VAL A 122 -8.35 -8.05 8.25
C VAL A 122 -9.82 -7.63 8.41
N ARG A 123 -10.44 -7.90 9.56
CA ARG A 123 -11.87 -7.58 9.79
C ARG A 123 -12.12 -6.08 9.71
N ARG A 124 -11.22 -5.28 10.28
CA ARG A 124 -11.33 -3.82 10.22
C ARG A 124 -11.16 -3.29 8.81
N CYS A 125 -10.25 -3.87 8.03
CA CYS A 125 -10.09 -3.53 6.61
C CYS A 125 -11.33 -3.88 5.77
N LEU A 126 -11.98 -5.02 6.02
CA LEU A 126 -13.22 -5.40 5.33
C LEU A 126 -14.35 -4.41 5.64
N HIS A 127 -14.52 -4.06 6.92
CA HIS A 127 -15.51 -3.07 7.32
C HIS A 127 -15.24 -1.70 6.70
N LEU A 128 -13.97 -1.28 6.67
CA LEU A 128 -13.58 -0.03 6.04
C LEU A 128 -13.82 -0.06 4.53
N ALA A 129 -13.52 -1.17 3.84
CA ALA A 129 -13.80 -1.34 2.42
C ALA A 129 -15.29 -1.17 2.10
N GLU A 130 -16.14 -1.75 2.94
CA GLU A 130 -17.60 -1.61 2.84
C GLU A 130 -18.05 -0.16 3.07
N GLN A 131 -17.54 0.51 4.12
CA GLN A 131 -17.86 1.90 4.42
C GLN A 131 -17.43 2.87 3.33
N LEU A 132 -16.24 2.68 2.75
CA LEU A 132 -15.73 3.55 1.69
C LEU A 132 -16.47 3.36 0.37
N GLY A 133 -16.90 2.12 0.05
CA GLY A 133 -17.57 1.81 -1.22
C GLY A 133 -16.69 2.06 -2.46
N LEU A 134 -15.39 2.26 -2.30
CA LEU A 134 -14.43 2.45 -3.39
C LEU A 134 -13.83 1.11 -3.82
N PRO A 135 -13.41 0.98 -5.09
CA PRO A 135 -12.55 -0.11 -5.50
C PRO A 135 -11.30 -0.19 -4.63
N VAL A 136 -10.97 -1.39 -4.15
CA VAL A 136 -9.86 -1.62 -3.22
C VAL A 136 -8.66 -2.24 -3.93
N VAL A 137 -7.47 -1.81 -3.55
CA VAL A 137 -6.22 -2.53 -3.76
C VAL A 137 -5.62 -2.89 -2.40
N VAL A 138 -5.29 -4.17 -2.21
CA VAL A 138 -4.59 -4.62 -1.00
C VAL A 138 -3.10 -4.45 -1.21
N SER A 139 -2.46 -3.78 -0.26
CA SER A 139 -1.02 -3.56 -0.26
C SER A 139 -0.41 -3.92 1.09
N SER A 140 0.89 -4.07 1.13
CA SER A 140 1.66 -4.25 2.38
C SER A 140 2.45 -2.98 2.69
N ALA A 141 2.78 -2.80 3.96
CA ALA A 141 3.93 -2.03 4.37
C ALA A 141 5.21 -2.86 4.09
N ILE A 142 6.33 -2.64 4.77
CA ILE A 142 7.45 -3.61 4.69
C ILE A 142 7.15 -4.71 5.71
N GLU A 143 6.82 -5.90 5.22
CA GLU A 143 6.26 -6.98 6.02
C GLU A 143 6.90 -8.33 5.75
N THR A 144 7.04 -9.13 6.80
CA THR A 144 7.40 -10.54 6.75
C THR A 144 6.24 -11.40 6.24
N SER A 145 6.46 -12.69 6.04
CA SER A 145 5.42 -13.64 5.61
C SER A 145 4.18 -13.61 6.50
N VAL A 146 4.32 -13.36 7.80
CA VAL A 146 3.19 -13.24 8.73
C VAL A 146 2.26 -12.08 8.34
N GLY A 147 2.85 -10.91 8.07
CA GLY A 147 2.08 -9.75 7.62
C GLY A 147 1.52 -9.92 6.21
N ILE A 148 2.31 -10.47 5.29
CA ILE A 148 1.87 -10.77 3.92
C ILE A 148 0.68 -11.75 3.92
N ALA A 149 0.70 -12.79 4.78
CA ALA A 149 -0.40 -13.73 4.90
C ALA A 149 -1.72 -13.06 5.31
N ALA A 150 -1.67 -12.07 6.20
CA ALA A 150 -2.85 -11.28 6.56
C ALA A 150 -3.35 -10.44 5.37
N GLY A 151 -2.44 -9.87 4.55
CA GLY A 151 -2.79 -9.20 3.29
C GLY A 151 -3.45 -10.13 2.28
N VAL A 152 -2.92 -11.36 2.12
CA VAL A 152 -3.51 -12.41 1.27
C VAL A 152 -4.92 -12.78 1.76
N ALA A 153 -5.09 -12.94 3.08
CA ALA A 153 -6.40 -13.24 3.67
C ALA A 153 -7.42 -12.12 3.43
N LEU A 154 -7.02 -10.85 3.53
CA LEU A 154 -7.86 -9.72 3.17
C LEU A 154 -8.25 -9.76 1.69
N ALA A 155 -7.27 -9.94 0.79
CA ALA A 155 -7.51 -10.01 -0.65
C ALA A 155 -8.49 -11.12 -1.03
N ALA A 156 -8.35 -12.29 -0.39
CA ALA A 156 -9.24 -13.44 -0.62
C ALA A 156 -10.66 -13.24 -0.07
N ALA A 157 -10.84 -12.40 0.95
CA ALA A 157 -12.12 -12.12 1.58
C ALA A 157 -12.91 -10.98 0.93
N LEU A 158 -12.25 -10.15 0.11
CA LEU A 158 -12.93 -9.05 -0.59
C LEU A 158 -13.84 -9.60 -1.70
N PRO A 159 -15.08 -9.07 -1.84
CA PRO A 159 -16.03 -9.53 -2.86
C PRO A 159 -15.57 -9.21 -4.28
N GLN A 160 -14.75 -8.17 -4.43
CA GLN A 160 -14.16 -7.75 -5.71
C GLN A 160 -12.71 -7.32 -5.48
N LEU A 161 -11.83 -7.72 -6.38
CA LEU A 161 -10.41 -7.37 -6.37
C LEU A 161 -9.99 -6.93 -7.78
N PRO A 162 -10.39 -5.72 -8.22
CA PRO A 162 -10.17 -5.28 -9.60
C PRO A 162 -8.71 -4.95 -9.91
N PHE A 163 -7.88 -4.79 -8.88
CA PHE A 163 -6.48 -4.41 -9.01
C PHE A 163 -5.55 -5.51 -8.49
N ALA A 164 -4.41 -5.70 -9.15
CA ALA A 164 -3.35 -6.55 -8.62
C ALA A 164 -2.87 -6.03 -7.26
N CYS A 165 -2.67 -6.93 -6.29
CA CYS A 165 -2.19 -6.58 -4.94
C CYS A 165 -0.72 -6.17 -4.94
N GLY A 166 -0.35 -5.32 -3.98
CA GLY A 166 1.05 -4.94 -3.71
C GLY A 166 1.61 -5.71 -2.51
N LEU A 167 1.78 -7.04 -2.62
CA LEU A 167 2.12 -7.93 -1.50
C LEU A 167 3.51 -8.58 -1.64
N ASN A 168 4.47 -7.92 -2.30
CA ASN A 168 5.82 -8.46 -2.51
C ASN A 168 6.90 -7.75 -1.69
N THR A 169 6.55 -7.10 -0.59
CA THR A 169 7.54 -6.36 0.22
C THR A 169 8.49 -7.28 1.01
N LEU A 170 8.16 -8.56 1.17
CA LEU A 170 9.08 -9.55 1.71
C LEU A 170 10.40 -9.60 0.93
N ALA A 171 10.37 -9.41 -0.38
CA ALA A 171 11.57 -9.37 -1.23
C ALA A 171 12.56 -8.22 -0.88
N LEU A 172 12.15 -7.26 -0.06
CA LEU A 172 12.98 -6.16 0.44
C LEU A 172 13.67 -6.48 1.77
N LEU A 173 13.32 -7.60 2.40
CA LEU A 173 13.90 -8.04 3.67
C LEU A 173 15.02 -9.05 3.41
N SER A 174 16.08 -8.97 4.20
CA SER A 174 17.20 -9.93 4.14
C SER A 174 16.85 -11.30 4.74
N THR A 175 15.87 -11.34 5.65
CA THR A 175 15.41 -12.54 6.34
C THR A 175 13.90 -12.49 6.58
N ASP A 176 13.29 -13.65 6.79
CA ASP A 176 11.90 -13.77 7.22
C ASP A 176 11.81 -14.36 8.62
N VAL A 177 10.65 -14.26 9.24
CA VAL A 177 10.33 -14.86 10.55
C VAL A 177 9.70 -16.24 10.42
N ALA A 178 9.31 -16.64 9.21
CA ALA A 178 8.74 -17.94 8.91
C ALA A 178 9.78 -18.87 8.31
N ASP A 179 9.78 -20.15 8.74
CA ASP A 179 10.67 -21.18 8.20
C ASP A 179 10.35 -21.54 6.73
N ASP A 180 9.09 -21.37 6.29
CA ASP A 180 8.65 -21.51 4.91
C ASP A 180 8.07 -20.17 4.41
N PRO A 181 8.90 -19.27 3.84
CA PRO A 181 8.49 -17.93 3.48
C PRO A 181 7.45 -17.89 2.34
N LEU A 182 6.55 -16.89 2.39
CA LEU A 182 5.57 -16.57 1.35
C LEU A 182 6.23 -15.81 0.19
N VAL A 183 6.95 -16.53 -0.63
CA VAL A 183 7.64 -15.96 -1.80
C VAL A 183 6.68 -15.85 -2.98
N VAL A 184 6.66 -14.68 -3.61
CA VAL A 184 5.95 -14.45 -4.88
C VAL A 184 6.60 -15.28 -5.99
N ARG A 185 5.79 -16.07 -6.70
CA ARG A 185 6.21 -16.86 -7.87
C ARG A 185 5.40 -16.42 -9.09
N ASP A 186 6.08 -16.10 -10.17
CA ASP A 186 5.44 -15.62 -11.41
C ASP A 186 4.45 -14.45 -11.22
N GLY A 187 4.73 -13.58 -10.23
CA GLY A 187 3.87 -12.45 -9.88
C GLY A 187 2.62 -12.84 -9.08
N GLN A 188 2.57 -14.04 -8.49
CA GLN A 188 1.42 -14.55 -7.74
C GLN A 188 1.81 -15.05 -6.35
N LEU A 189 0.85 -14.96 -5.42
CA LEU A 189 0.87 -15.63 -4.12
C LEU A 189 -0.27 -16.63 -4.05
N ASP A 190 0.01 -17.85 -3.57
CA ASP A 190 -1.01 -18.90 -3.45
C ASP A 190 -1.85 -18.71 -2.18
N VAL A 191 -3.12 -18.38 -2.35
CA VAL A 191 -4.09 -18.20 -1.26
C VAL A 191 -4.26 -19.48 -0.42
N ARG A 192 -4.12 -20.66 -1.02
CA ARG A 192 -4.29 -21.95 -0.32
C ARG A 192 -3.23 -22.24 0.73
N ARG A 193 -2.09 -21.52 0.67
CA ARG A 193 -1.05 -21.62 1.69
C ARG A 193 -1.41 -20.88 2.98
N VAL A 194 -2.42 -20.02 2.95
CA VAL A 194 -2.90 -19.29 4.13
C VAL A 194 -4.01 -20.10 4.79
N ALA A 195 -3.76 -20.61 6.00
CA ALA A 195 -4.73 -21.44 6.71
C ALA A 195 -6.02 -20.70 7.06
N PRO A 196 -7.20 -21.32 6.94
CA PRO A 196 -8.45 -20.75 7.42
C PRO A 196 -8.40 -20.47 8.93
N GLY A 197 -8.76 -19.27 9.34
CA GLY A 197 -8.88 -18.89 10.75
C GLY A 197 -7.60 -18.37 11.43
N GLY A 198 -6.51 -18.23 10.71
CA GLY A 198 -5.27 -17.66 11.25
C GLY A 198 -4.20 -17.44 10.21
N VAL A 199 -3.19 -16.70 10.59
CA VAL A 199 -1.94 -16.64 9.88
C VAL A 199 -1.26 -17.98 10.12
N GLY A 200 -1.51 -18.98 9.30
CA GLY A 200 -1.03 -20.38 9.48
C GLY A 200 0.49 -20.56 9.46
N TRP A 201 1.20 -19.57 9.94
CA TRP A 201 2.65 -19.50 10.05
C TRP A 201 3.03 -19.59 11.51
N GLN A 202 3.88 -20.54 11.84
CA GLN A 202 4.59 -20.52 13.09
C GLN A 202 5.81 -19.62 12.93
N ALA A 203 6.02 -18.73 13.89
CA ALA A 203 7.28 -18.01 13.98
C ALA A 203 8.42 -19.03 14.17
N SER A 204 9.58 -18.74 13.58
CA SER A 204 10.76 -19.57 13.82
C SER A 204 11.12 -19.57 15.32
N ASP A 205 11.76 -20.64 15.80
CA ASP A 205 12.23 -20.75 17.18
C ASP A 205 13.11 -19.57 17.61
N GLU A 206 13.81 -18.96 16.66
CA GLU A 206 14.63 -17.78 16.91
C GLU A 206 13.77 -16.55 17.23
N VAL A 207 12.68 -16.34 16.47
CA VAL A 207 11.73 -15.24 16.70
C VAL A 207 10.99 -15.42 18.01
N ASP A 208 10.60 -16.66 18.34
CA ASP A 208 9.94 -16.96 19.61
C ASP A 208 10.88 -16.68 20.80
N ARG A 209 12.15 -17.08 20.72
CA ARG A 209 13.17 -16.76 21.74
C ARG A 209 13.36 -15.26 21.89
N TRP A 210 13.49 -14.52 20.77
CA TRP A 210 13.62 -13.07 20.77
C TRP A 210 12.41 -12.38 21.39
N TRP A 211 11.19 -12.83 21.05
CA TRP A 211 9.95 -12.31 21.61
C TRP A 211 9.83 -12.55 23.12
N GLN A 212 10.17 -13.75 23.59
CA GLN A 212 10.19 -14.09 25.01
C GLN A 212 11.19 -13.23 25.79
N GLN A 213 12.37 -12.99 25.22
CA GLN A 213 13.37 -12.11 25.82
C GLN A 213 12.86 -10.67 25.94
N ARG A 214 12.22 -10.15 24.88
CA ARG A 214 11.68 -8.78 24.86
C ARG A 214 10.52 -8.61 25.85
N ARG A 215 9.64 -9.57 25.96
CA ARG A 215 8.57 -9.58 26.98
C ARG A 215 9.14 -9.45 28.39
N ARG A 216 10.11 -10.26 28.74
CA ARG A 216 10.76 -10.19 30.07
C ARG A 216 11.37 -8.83 30.36
N THR A 217 11.97 -8.17 29.34
CA THR A 217 12.55 -6.83 29.47
C THR A 217 11.48 -5.78 29.74
N VAL A 218 10.33 -5.85 29.04
CA VAL A 218 9.22 -4.92 29.24
C VAL A 218 8.56 -5.12 30.61
N GLU A 219 8.34 -6.37 31.04
CA GLU A 219 7.76 -6.72 32.33
C GLU A 219 8.66 -6.26 33.49
N ALA A 220 9.99 -6.43 33.36
CA ALA A 220 10.97 -5.95 34.34
C ALA A 220 11.00 -4.40 34.41
N GLY A 221 10.87 -3.71 33.27
CA GLY A 221 10.80 -2.25 33.23
C GLY A 221 9.52 -1.68 33.83
N ALA A 222 8.37 -2.34 33.63
CA ALA A 222 7.10 -1.94 34.20
C ALA A 222 7.06 -2.07 35.75
N GLY A 223 7.76 -3.08 36.29
CA GLY A 223 7.89 -3.26 37.75
C GLY A 223 8.72 -2.17 38.45
N GLN A 224 9.61 -1.49 37.73
CA GLN A 224 10.42 -0.39 38.30
C GLN A 224 9.69 0.96 38.32
N VAL A 225 8.65 1.15 37.50
CA VAL A 225 7.86 2.39 37.44
C VAL A 225 6.74 2.38 38.49
N ALA A 226 6.25 1.23 38.92
CA ALA A 226 5.20 1.08 39.93
C ALA A 226 5.71 1.18 41.39
N GLY A 227 7.02 1.33 41.59
CA GLY A 227 7.68 1.40 42.90
C GLY A 227 8.30 2.78 43.25
N ARG A 228 7.84 3.88 42.61
CA ARG A 228 8.26 5.25 42.95
C ARG A 228 7.07 6.11 43.31
#